data_fec6a6872eeee45b357f090b6a263ce4
#
_entry.id   fec6a6872eeee45b357f090b6a263ce4
#
_cell.length_a   1.000
_cell.length_b   1.000
_cell.length_c   1.000
_cell.angle_alpha   90.00
_cell.angle_beta   90.00
_cell.angle_gamma   90.00
#
_symmetry.space_group_name_H-M   'P 1'
#
loop_
_entity.id
_entity.type
_entity.pdbx_description
1 polymer ?
#
loop_
_entity_poly.entity_id
_entity_poly.type
_entity_poly.pdbx_seq_one_letter_code
_entity_poly.pdbx_strand_id
1 'polypeptide(L)'
;MQQGTLSSVMAGFLDLLALSSLETVQGGRSPRRAPFALDCGMAKTDHMKWGSAEEPRDHCIRCGTCCLKGGPSLHKEDAGLFTKGILKRAHVYTLRRGEVVRDIDDTLKVLEEEMIKIKGQDEGCWTCLFYNEQQQACTIYGDRPMECRALKCWDLREFKEAMASPHLQRRHLIDPQNGILKIIAAHEQKCAYATLESAVKQLRGPDSHGAVETVLDLLQYDQCMRPLLIDKLKVPPRAMDFYFGRPLRTTIKMFGLSVKEQGDSFVLTPAEVCPSN
;
A
#
# COMPACT_ATOMS: atom_id res chain seq x y z
N MET A 1 -22.98 21.90 19.41
CA MET A 1 -22.74 22.31 18.01
C MET A 1 -21.49 23.18 17.99
N GLN A 2 -20.34 22.57 17.79
CA GLN A 2 -19.10 23.32 17.55
C GLN A 2 -18.54 22.87 16.20
N GLN A 3 -18.62 23.78 15.24
CA GLN A 3 -17.89 23.73 13.98
C GLN A 3 -16.41 24.05 14.27
N GLY A 4 -15.70 23.10 14.81
CA GLY A 4 -14.24 23.15 14.97
C GLY A 4 -13.65 22.21 13.94
N THR A 5 -13.28 22.68 12.87
CA THR A 5 -12.02 23.25 12.47
C THR A 5 -11.30 22.45 11.39
N LEU A 6 -11.93 22.26 10.22
CA LEU A 6 -11.20 22.06 8.96
C LEU A 6 -10.11 23.16 8.77
N SER A 7 -10.35 24.37 9.30
CA SER A 7 -9.47 25.53 9.17
C SER A 7 -8.14 25.38 9.90
N SER A 8 -8.07 24.75 11.07
CA SER A 8 -6.82 24.63 11.86
C SER A 8 -5.88 23.55 11.33
N VAL A 9 -6.43 22.42 10.89
CA VAL A 9 -5.65 21.31 10.28
C VAL A 9 -5.12 21.74 8.92
N MET A 10 -5.90 22.51 8.17
CA MET A 10 -5.51 23.06 6.87
C MET A 10 -4.47 24.16 6.95
N ALA A 11 -4.48 24.99 8.01
CA ALA A 11 -3.49 26.07 8.19
C ALA A 11 -2.08 25.50 8.35
N GLY A 12 -1.87 24.52 9.23
CA GLY A 12 -0.55 23.90 9.41
C GLY A 12 -0.02 23.16 8.18
N PHE A 13 -0.92 22.68 7.34
CA PHE A 13 -0.53 22.01 6.10
C PHE A 13 -0.19 23.00 4.98
N LEU A 14 -0.89 24.12 4.89
CA LEU A 14 -0.63 25.18 3.91
C LEU A 14 0.71 25.89 4.21
N ASP A 15 1.09 26.04 5.48
CA ASP A 15 2.40 26.56 5.86
C ASP A 15 3.56 25.63 5.41
N LEU A 16 3.36 24.32 5.44
CA LEU A 16 4.32 23.35 4.91
C LEU A 16 4.47 23.42 3.39
N LEU A 17 3.37 23.68 2.67
CA LEU A 17 3.37 23.83 1.21
C LEU A 17 4.03 25.15 0.75
N ALA A 18 3.94 26.20 1.54
CA ALA A 18 4.56 27.51 1.24
C ALA A 18 6.09 27.48 1.22
N LEU A 19 6.70 26.45 1.83
CA LEU A 19 8.15 26.27 1.90
C LEU A 19 8.76 25.49 0.72
N SER A 20 7.93 24.96 -0.21
CA SER A 20 8.39 24.18 -1.36
C SER A 20 8.18 24.94 -2.66
N SER A 21 9.18 25.71 -3.10
CA SER A 21 9.25 26.23 -4.48
C SER A 21 9.53 25.05 -5.43
N LEU A 22 8.52 24.53 -6.07
CA LEU A 22 8.65 23.49 -7.09
C LEU A 22 8.34 24.07 -8.47
N GLU A 23 9.28 23.91 -9.39
CA GLU A 23 9.13 24.26 -10.80
C GLU A 23 7.99 23.47 -11.47
N THR A 24 7.21 24.18 -12.23
CA THR A 24 5.99 23.71 -12.91
C THR A 24 6.32 22.95 -14.18
N VAL A 25 5.82 21.73 -14.30
CA VAL A 25 5.70 21.00 -15.57
C VAL A 25 4.23 20.96 -15.98
N GLN A 26 3.94 21.44 -17.20
CA GLN A 26 2.58 21.62 -17.72
C GLN A 26 1.94 20.34 -18.27
N GLY A 27 0.70 20.10 -17.94
CA GLY A 27 -0.46 19.87 -18.76
C GLY A 27 -0.74 18.49 -19.39
N GLY A 28 -1.83 17.85 -18.95
CA GLY A 28 -2.50 16.75 -19.66
C GLY A 28 -3.91 16.50 -19.11
N ARG A 29 -4.93 16.54 -20.00
CA ARG A 29 -6.36 16.43 -19.67
C ARG A 29 -6.75 15.09 -19.07
N SER A 30 -7.62 15.13 -18.04
CA SER A 30 -8.25 14.01 -17.36
C SER A 30 -9.28 13.28 -18.24
N PRO A 31 -9.26 11.95 -18.36
CA PRO A 31 -10.36 11.18 -18.92
C PRO A 31 -11.40 10.83 -17.85
N ARG A 32 -12.67 10.92 -18.25
CA ARG A 32 -13.87 10.65 -17.43
C ARG A 32 -13.92 9.19 -17.01
N ARG A 33 -14.31 8.95 -15.75
CA ARG A 33 -14.56 7.63 -15.18
C ARG A 33 -15.67 6.91 -15.94
N ALA A 34 -15.40 5.68 -16.37
CA ALA A 34 -16.42 4.68 -16.70
C ALA A 34 -16.65 3.79 -15.48
N PRO A 35 -17.91 3.40 -15.19
CA PRO A 35 -18.21 2.50 -14.09
C PRO A 35 -18.09 1.05 -14.58
N PHE A 36 -17.02 0.38 -14.18
CA PHE A 36 -16.96 -1.08 -14.26
C PHE A 36 -16.45 -1.62 -12.94
N ALA A 37 -17.39 -2.05 -12.11
CA ALA A 37 -17.10 -3.03 -11.08
C ALA A 37 -16.88 -4.36 -11.80
N LEU A 38 -15.64 -4.71 -12.10
CA LEU A 38 -15.28 -6.07 -12.42
C LEU A 38 -15.12 -6.79 -11.07
N ASP A 39 -16.06 -7.70 -10.86
CA ASP A 39 -15.99 -8.74 -9.85
C ASP A 39 -14.69 -9.52 -10.13
N CYS A 40 -13.62 -9.16 -9.43
CA CYS A 40 -12.39 -9.95 -9.43
C CYS A 40 -12.75 -11.24 -8.68
N GLY A 41 -13.31 -12.19 -9.42
CA GLY A 41 -13.68 -13.50 -8.91
C GLY A 41 -12.50 -14.02 -8.13
N MET A 42 -12.66 -14.12 -6.80
CA MET A 42 -11.73 -14.87 -5.98
C MET A 42 -11.73 -16.28 -6.55
N ALA A 43 -10.75 -16.58 -7.41
CA ALA A 43 -10.43 -17.95 -7.71
C ALA A 43 -10.24 -18.61 -6.35
N LYS A 44 -11.14 -19.57 -6.05
CA LYS A 44 -11.02 -20.40 -4.86
C LYS A 44 -9.59 -20.91 -4.85
N THR A 45 -8.74 -20.29 -4.05
CA THR A 45 -7.40 -20.80 -3.82
C THR A 45 -7.60 -22.00 -2.91
N ASP A 46 -7.86 -23.16 -3.53
CA ASP A 46 -7.53 -24.41 -2.88
C ASP A 46 -6.14 -24.23 -2.30
N HIS A 47 -5.99 -24.56 -1.03
CA HIS A 47 -4.72 -24.51 -0.31
C HIS A 47 -3.67 -25.33 -1.05
N MET A 48 -3.08 -24.73 -2.07
CA MET A 48 -1.99 -25.34 -2.81
C MET A 48 -0.78 -25.29 -1.89
N LYS A 49 -0.58 -26.43 -1.19
CA LYS A 49 0.63 -26.66 -0.42
C LYS A 49 1.83 -26.41 -1.31
N TRP A 50 2.64 -25.43 -0.95
CA TRP A 50 3.97 -25.27 -1.53
C TRP A 50 4.69 -26.62 -1.36
N GLY A 51 5.07 -27.27 -2.46
CA GLY A 51 5.83 -28.52 -2.41
C GLY A 51 5.06 -29.82 -2.58
N SER A 52 3.77 -29.86 -2.89
CA SER A 52 3.11 -31.09 -3.38
C SER A 52 3.45 -31.28 -4.87
N ALA A 53 4.63 -31.81 -5.14
CA ALA A 53 5.05 -32.12 -6.50
C ALA A 53 4.75 -33.60 -6.77
N GLU A 54 3.94 -33.86 -7.78
CA GLU A 54 3.82 -35.19 -8.38
C GLU A 54 5.05 -35.53 -9.22
N GLU A 55 5.89 -34.52 -9.57
CA GLU A 55 7.19 -34.72 -10.24
C GLU A 55 8.23 -33.73 -9.70
N PRO A 56 9.54 -34.11 -9.61
CA PRO A 56 10.61 -33.22 -9.21
C PRO A 56 10.78 -32.11 -10.25
N ARG A 57 10.59 -30.86 -9.83
CA ARG A 57 10.71 -29.65 -10.69
C ARG A 57 12.09 -29.05 -10.55
N ASP A 58 12.68 -28.66 -11.65
CA ASP A 58 13.97 -27.95 -11.76
C ASP A 58 13.83 -26.57 -12.41
N HIS A 59 12.67 -26.27 -13.00
CA HIS A 59 12.42 -25.00 -13.71
C HIS A 59 10.99 -24.47 -13.47
N CYS A 60 10.80 -23.17 -13.75
CA CYS A 60 9.50 -22.52 -13.65
C CYS A 60 8.62 -22.85 -14.85
N ILE A 61 7.49 -23.50 -14.60
CA ILE A 61 6.49 -23.85 -15.61
C ILE A 61 5.51 -22.69 -15.93
N ARG A 62 5.73 -21.51 -15.36
CA ARG A 62 4.92 -20.29 -15.57
C ARG A 62 3.44 -20.46 -15.22
N CYS A 63 3.12 -21.29 -14.23
CA CYS A 63 1.72 -21.54 -13.81
C CYS A 63 0.99 -20.31 -13.22
N GLY A 64 1.68 -19.18 -13.00
CA GLY A 64 1.09 -17.95 -12.47
C GLY A 64 0.81 -17.93 -10.97
N THR A 65 0.87 -19.07 -10.27
CA THR A 65 0.45 -19.16 -8.85
C THR A 65 1.11 -18.12 -7.96
N CYS A 66 2.41 -17.85 -8.12
CA CYS A 66 3.12 -16.83 -7.36
C CYS A 66 2.63 -15.40 -7.70
N CYS A 67 2.30 -15.15 -8.98
CA CYS A 67 1.78 -13.85 -9.43
C CYS A 67 0.34 -13.61 -8.95
N LEU A 68 -0.47 -14.65 -8.87
CA LEU A 68 -1.85 -14.57 -8.36
C LEU A 68 -1.90 -14.27 -6.85
N LYS A 69 -0.87 -14.62 -6.10
CA LYS A 69 -0.74 -14.32 -4.66
C LYS A 69 -0.30 -12.90 -4.35
N GLY A 70 0.06 -12.11 -5.33
CA GLY A 70 0.45 -10.71 -5.17
C GLY A 70 1.81 -10.38 -5.76
N GLY A 71 2.12 -9.07 -5.85
CA GLY A 71 3.43 -8.60 -6.24
C GLY A 71 4.47 -8.81 -5.12
N PRO A 72 5.78 -8.89 -5.46
CA PRO A 72 6.85 -9.04 -4.50
C PRO A 72 7.09 -7.77 -3.67
N SER A 73 7.75 -7.93 -2.53
CA SER A 73 8.44 -6.82 -1.88
C SER A 73 9.73 -6.51 -2.66
N LEU A 74 10.15 -5.26 -2.58
CA LEU A 74 11.34 -4.78 -3.29
C LEU A 74 12.51 -4.61 -2.31
N HIS A 75 13.68 -4.99 -2.77
CA HIS A 75 14.94 -4.89 -2.04
C HIS A 75 15.83 -3.79 -2.63
N LYS A 76 16.89 -3.41 -1.94
CA LYS A 76 17.80 -2.33 -2.40
C LYS A 76 18.36 -2.60 -3.80
N GLU A 77 18.60 -3.85 -4.14
CA GLU A 77 19.06 -4.29 -5.48
C GLU A 77 18.07 -3.94 -6.58
N ASP A 78 16.77 -3.85 -6.25
CA ASP A 78 15.72 -3.53 -7.21
C ASP A 78 15.63 -2.04 -7.55
N ALA A 79 16.39 -1.16 -6.89
CA ALA A 79 16.40 0.28 -7.17
C ALA A 79 16.73 0.58 -8.63
N GLY A 80 17.60 -0.23 -9.25
CA GLY A 80 17.97 -0.12 -10.66
C GLY A 80 16.79 -0.30 -11.63
N LEU A 81 15.73 -0.99 -11.22
CA LEU A 81 14.53 -1.16 -12.05
C LEU A 81 13.77 0.16 -12.25
N PHE A 82 13.83 1.07 -11.26
CA PHE A 82 13.26 2.42 -11.40
C PHE A 82 14.10 3.29 -12.33
N THR A 83 15.41 3.23 -12.23
CA THR A 83 16.33 3.97 -13.11
C THR A 83 16.20 3.53 -14.57
N LYS A 84 16.01 2.23 -14.82
CA LYS A 84 15.74 1.67 -16.15
C LYS A 84 14.33 1.98 -16.67
N GLY A 85 13.43 2.54 -15.84
CA GLY A 85 12.04 2.82 -16.21
C GLY A 85 11.12 1.59 -16.25
N ILE A 86 11.60 0.41 -15.87
CA ILE A 86 10.80 -0.83 -15.77
C ILE A 86 9.74 -0.67 -14.67
N LEU A 87 10.15 -0.21 -13.49
CA LEU A 87 9.24 0.16 -12.41
C LEU A 87 9.03 1.68 -12.37
N LYS A 88 7.80 2.07 -12.08
CA LYS A 88 7.40 3.46 -11.82
C LYS A 88 6.77 3.55 -10.44
N ARG A 89 6.80 4.74 -9.81
CA ARG A 89 6.14 4.97 -8.51
C ARG A 89 4.65 4.61 -8.52
N ALA A 90 4.00 4.71 -9.70
CA ALA A 90 2.61 4.30 -9.88
C ALA A 90 2.37 2.78 -9.79
N HIS A 91 3.42 1.96 -9.97
CA HIS A 91 3.34 0.49 -9.96
C HIS A 91 3.50 -0.11 -8.57
N VAL A 92 3.82 0.71 -7.57
CA VAL A 92 4.17 0.25 -6.23
C VAL A 92 3.40 1.01 -5.15
N TYR A 93 3.37 0.43 -3.95
CA TYR A 93 2.89 1.07 -2.74
C TYR A 93 3.87 0.83 -1.60
N THR A 94 3.83 1.71 -0.61
CA THR A 94 4.61 1.56 0.61
C THR A 94 3.76 0.90 1.69
N LEU A 95 4.26 -0.19 2.22
CA LEU A 95 3.83 -0.72 3.52
C LEU A 95 4.57 0.09 4.58
N ARG A 96 3.83 0.76 5.44
CA ARG A 96 4.39 1.71 6.40
C ARG A 96 4.81 1.02 7.69
N ARG A 97 5.73 1.63 8.43
CA ARG A 97 6.06 1.19 9.78
C ARG A 97 4.80 1.08 10.66
N GLY A 98 4.67 -0.01 11.40
CA GLY A 98 3.50 -0.28 12.24
C GLY A 98 2.34 -0.95 11.52
N GLU A 99 2.41 -1.11 10.20
CA GLU A 99 1.40 -1.82 9.43
C GLU A 99 1.47 -3.32 9.67
N VAL A 100 0.31 -3.96 9.87
CA VAL A 100 0.23 -5.42 10.03
C VAL A 100 0.22 -6.07 8.65
N VAL A 101 1.13 -6.99 8.45
CA VAL A 101 1.27 -7.75 7.21
C VAL A 101 1.21 -9.25 7.49
N ARG A 102 0.80 -10.00 6.47
CA ARG A 102 0.84 -11.46 6.51
C ARG A 102 2.16 -11.93 5.90
N ASP A 103 2.88 -12.77 6.64
CA ASP A 103 4.12 -13.36 6.19
C ASP A 103 3.86 -14.60 5.31
N ILE A 104 4.92 -15.19 4.76
CA ILE A 104 4.88 -16.38 3.90
C ILE A 104 4.30 -17.61 4.60
N ASP A 105 4.44 -17.69 5.90
CA ASP A 105 3.91 -18.77 6.76
C ASP A 105 2.50 -18.49 7.29
N ASP A 106 1.81 -17.49 6.70
CA ASP A 106 0.50 -17.01 7.09
C ASP A 106 0.43 -16.35 8.48
N THR A 107 1.55 -16.17 9.17
CA THR A 107 1.59 -15.42 10.42
C THR A 107 1.42 -13.91 10.17
N LEU A 108 0.81 -13.22 11.13
CA LEU A 108 0.71 -11.77 11.12
C LEU A 108 1.88 -11.17 11.89
N LYS A 109 2.55 -10.18 11.27
CA LYS A 109 3.60 -9.41 11.94
C LYS A 109 3.42 -7.91 11.73
N VAL A 110 3.87 -7.14 12.70
CA VAL A 110 3.93 -5.68 12.62
C VAL A 110 5.26 -5.28 11.99
N LEU A 111 5.22 -4.42 10.99
CA LEU A 111 6.43 -3.94 10.34
C LEU A 111 7.19 -2.97 11.23
N GLU A 112 8.45 -3.26 11.48
CA GLU A 112 9.37 -2.37 12.21
C GLU A 112 9.92 -1.25 11.32
N GLU A 113 10.07 -1.52 10.02
CA GLU A 113 10.50 -0.57 9.00
C GLU A 113 9.56 -0.59 7.80
N GLU A 114 9.55 0.51 7.04
CA GLU A 114 8.79 0.55 5.79
C GLU A 114 9.42 -0.34 4.73
N MET A 115 8.58 -0.86 3.84
CA MET A 115 9.01 -1.56 2.63
C MET A 115 8.14 -1.19 1.44
N ILE A 116 8.69 -1.26 0.24
CA ILE A 116 7.97 -1.02 -1.01
C ILE A 116 7.57 -2.35 -1.61
N LYS A 117 6.32 -2.44 -2.07
CA LYS A 117 5.76 -3.65 -2.67
C LYS A 117 5.10 -3.33 -4.00
N ILE A 118 5.17 -4.25 -4.96
CA ILE A 118 4.46 -4.11 -6.24
C ILE A 118 2.96 -4.25 -6.00
N LYS A 119 2.16 -3.40 -6.66
CA LYS A 119 0.69 -3.38 -6.57
C LYS A 119 0.05 -4.62 -7.19
N GLY A 120 -1.17 -4.89 -6.77
CA GLY A 120 -2.12 -5.69 -7.52
C GLY A 120 -2.64 -4.95 -8.77
N GLN A 121 -3.35 -5.66 -9.62
CA GLN A 121 -3.91 -5.12 -10.87
C GLN A 121 -4.96 -4.04 -10.59
N ASP A 122 -5.86 -4.31 -9.64
CA ASP A 122 -6.94 -3.42 -9.25
C ASP A 122 -7.07 -3.30 -7.73
N GLU A 123 -7.89 -2.37 -7.26
CA GLU A 123 -8.20 -2.20 -5.85
C GLU A 123 -8.91 -3.45 -5.33
N GLY A 124 -8.32 -4.11 -4.35
CA GLY A 124 -8.81 -5.38 -3.79
C GLY A 124 -8.34 -6.64 -4.53
N CYS A 125 -7.73 -6.51 -5.71
CA CYS A 125 -7.14 -7.63 -6.43
C CYS A 125 -5.68 -7.82 -6.06
N TRP A 126 -5.33 -9.03 -5.60
CA TRP A 126 -3.94 -9.35 -5.21
C TRP A 126 -3.06 -9.74 -6.39
N THR A 127 -3.63 -10.15 -7.53
CA THR A 127 -2.87 -10.54 -8.73
C THR A 127 -1.85 -9.46 -9.07
N CYS A 128 -0.59 -9.85 -9.18
CA CYS A 128 0.51 -8.92 -9.48
C CYS A 128 0.21 -8.06 -10.72
N LEU A 129 0.45 -6.75 -10.62
CA LEU A 129 0.25 -5.79 -11.72
C LEU A 129 0.88 -6.21 -13.06
N PHE A 130 1.99 -6.93 -12.99
CA PHE A 130 2.74 -7.37 -14.17
C PHE A 130 2.37 -8.77 -14.67
N TYR A 131 1.34 -9.39 -14.11
CA TYR A 131 0.87 -10.70 -14.59
C TYR A 131 -0.17 -10.52 -15.70
N ASN A 132 0.08 -11.13 -16.84
CA ASN A 132 -0.87 -11.21 -17.93
C ASN A 132 -1.57 -12.58 -17.88
N GLU A 133 -2.86 -12.60 -17.60
CA GLU A 133 -3.65 -13.84 -17.46
C GLU A 133 -3.82 -14.58 -18.79
N GLN A 134 -3.99 -13.84 -19.89
CA GLN A 134 -4.19 -14.43 -21.21
C GLN A 134 -2.94 -15.18 -21.70
N GLN A 135 -1.77 -14.62 -21.39
CA GLN A 135 -0.47 -15.21 -21.76
C GLN A 135 0.08 -16.11 -20.65
N GLN A 136 -0.56 -16.16 -19.48
CA GLN A 136 -0.05 -16.81 -18.27
C GLN A 136 1.43 -16.46 -17.99
N ALA A 137 1.79 -15.19 -18.15
CA ALA A 137 3.16 -14.74 -18.13
C ALA A 137 3.34 -13.39 -17.42
N CYS A 138 4.53 -13.20 -16.85
CA CYS A 138 4.96 -11.91 -16.32
C CYS A 138 5.44 -11.02 -17.46
N THR A 139 4.86 -9.82 -17.61
CA THR A 139 5.22 -8.85 -18.66
C THR A 139 6.64 -8.28 -18.53
N ILE A 140 7.23 -8.37 -17.33
CA ILE A 140 8.61 -7.95 -17.04
C ILE A 140 9.49 -9.15 -16.66
N TYR A 141 9.26 -10.33 -17.27
CA TYR A 141 9.92 -11.58 -16.85
C TYR A 141 11.46 -11.49 -16.86
N GLY A 142 12.06 -10.81 -17.81
CA GLY A 142 13.51 -10.60 -17.91
C GLY A 142 14.07 -9.68 -16.84
N ASP A 143 13.26 -8.72 -16.37
CA ASP A 143 13.61 -7.70 -15.37
C ASP A 143 12.87 -7.91 -14.05
N ARG A 144 12.59 -9.16 -13.68
CA ARG A 144 11.87 -9.47 -12.43
C ARG A 144 12.63 -8.97 -11.21
N PRO A 145 11.93 -8.45 -10.19
CA PRO A 145 12.51 -8.14 -8.88
C PRO A 145 13.23 -9.33 -8.25
N MET A 146 14.10 -9.04 -7.30
CA MET A 146 14.94 -10.01 -6.60
C MET A 146 14.14 -11.19 -6.04
N GLU A 147 13.07 -10.95 -5.28
CA GLU A 147 12.22 -12.01 -4.75
C GLU A 147 11.66 -12.93 -5.84
N CYS A 148 11.20 -12.34 -6.98
CA CYS A 148 10.66 -13.13 -8.09
C CYS A 148 11.73 -13.97 -8.79
N ARG A 149 13.00 -13.52 -8.82
CA ARG A 149 14.11 -14.30 -9.38
C ARG A 149 14.52 -15.44 -8.45
N ALA A 150 14.53 -15.17 -7.15
CA ALA A 150 14.88 -16.13 -6.11
C ALA A 150 13.80 -17.20 -5.87
N LEU A 151 12.53 -16.87 -6.22
CA LEU A 151 11.40 -17.75 -5.96
C LEU A 151 11.42 -18.99 -6.87
N LYS A 152 11.82 -20.10 -6.30
CA LYS A 152 11.71 -21.46 -6.85
C LYS A 152 10.66 -22.19 -6.03
N CYS A 153 9.48 -22.47 -6.59
CA CYS A 153 8.38 -23.09 -5.83
C CYS A 153 8.69 -24.53 -5.37
N TRP A 154 9.75 -25.14 -5.88
CA TRP A 154 10.26 -26.44 -5.48
C TRP A 154 11.41 -26.35 -4.47
N ASP A 155 12.05 -25.17 -4.32
CA ASP A 155 13.12 -24.92 -3.35
C ASP A 155 13.06 -23.45 -2.91
N LEU A 156 12.65 -23.21 -1.67
CA LEU A 156 12.44 -21.88 -1.11
C LEU A 156 13.68 -21.30 -0.40
N ARG A 157 14.84 -21.95 -0.45
CA ARG A 157 16.04 -21.50 0.29
C ARG A 157 16.49 -20.12 -0.19
N GLU A 158 16.75 -19.97 -1.50
CA GLU A 158 17.17 -18.68 -2.07
C GLU A 158 16.10 -17.58 -1.86
N PHE A 159 14.81 -17.95 -1.90
CA PHE A 159 13.73 -17.00 -1.66
C PHE A 159 13.71 -16.49 -0.20
N LYS A 160 13.94 -17.37 0.79
CA LYS A 160 14.04 -16.97 2.20
C LYS A 160 15.25 -16.07 2.45
N GLU A 161 16.39 -16.35 1.81
CA GLU A 161 17.57 -15.48 1.84
C GLU A 161 17.28 -14.11 1.23
N ALA A 162 16.60 -14.08 0.08
CA ALA A 162 16.17 -12.83 -0.57
C ALA A 162 15.25 -12.00 0.35
N MET A 163 14.26 -12.64 0.99
CA MET A 163 13.35 -11.95 1.92
C MET A 163 14.07 -11.36 3.13
N ALA A 164 15.18 -11.94 3.58
CA ALA A 164 15.99 -11.42 4.68
C ALA A 164 16.89 -10.23 4.29
N SER A 165 17.02 -9.95 2.99
CA SER A 165 17.84 -8.83 2.49
C SER A 165 17.19 -7.49 2.80
N PRO A 166 17.98 -6.39 2.91
CA PRO A 166 17.45 -5.07 3.22
C PRO A 166 16.42 -4.59 2.21
N HIS A 167 15.22 -4.23 2.67
CA HIS A 167 14.13 -3.73 1.83
C HIS A 167 14.42 -2.36 1.22
N LEU A 168 13.84 -2.12 0.06
CA LEU A 168 13.81 -0.81 -0.58
C LEU A 168 12.81 0.07 0.15
N GLN A 169 13.21 1.31 0.43
CA GLN A 169 12.42 2.31 1.15
C GLN A 169 12.28 3.57 0.29
N ARG A 170 11.29 4.43 0.58
CA ARG A 170 11.06 5.70 -0.14
C ARG A 170 12.31 6.57 -0.21
N ARG A 171 13.08 6.64 0.89
CA ARG A 171 14.33 7.42 0.96
C ARG A 171 15.41 6.99 -0.04
N HIS A 172 15.35 5.78 -0.58
CA HIS A 172 16.29 5.31 -1.60
C HIS A 172 15.88 5.72 -3.02
N LEU A 173 14.63 6.17 -3.21
CA LEU A 173 14.04 6.52 -4.52
C LEU A 173 13.65 8.00 -4.65
N ILE A 174 13.73 8.76 -3.57
CA ILE A 174 13.39 10.18 -3.52
C ILE A 174 14.68 10.95 -3.21
N ASP A 175 14.94 12.01 -4.00
CA ASP A 175 16.05 12.91 -3.74
C ASP A 175 15.97 13.45 -2.30
N PRO A 176 17.03 13.38 -1.50
CA PRO A 176 17.05 13.88 -0.13
C PRO A 176 16.66 15.35 0.02
N GLN A 177 16.87 16.16 -1.03
CA GLN A 177 16.51 17.58 -1.03
C GLN A 177 15.06 17.84 -1.47
N ASN A 178 14.33 16.82 -1.89
CA ASN A 178 12.93 16.98 -2.33
C ASN A 178 12.02 17.30 -1.14
N GLY A 179 11.32 18.43 -1.23
CA GLY A 179 10.40 18.92 -0.19
C GLY A 179 9.29 17.92 0.19
N ILE A 180 8.96 16.98 -0.71
CA ILE A 180 7.94 15.95 -0.44
C ILE A 180 8.32 15.06 0.75
N LEU A 181 9.62 14.90 1.06
CA LEU A 181 10.07 14.14 2.21
C LEU A 181 9.59 14.75 3.54
N LYS A 182 9.52 16.08 3.63
CA LYS A 182 8.97 16.77 4.81
C LYS A 182 7.48 16.50 4.97
N ILE A 183 6.74 16.45 3.86
CA ILE A 183 5.30 16.15 3.86
C ILE A 183 5.06 14.69 4.25
N ILE A 184 5.88 13.78 3.71
CA ILE A 184 5.84 12.36 4.11
C ILE A 184 6.09 12.23 5.62
N ALA A 185 7.13 12.89 6.15
CA ALA A 185 7.43 12.82 7.57
C ALA A 185 6.29 13.36 8.45
N ALA A 186 5.67 14.48 8.06
CA ALA A 186 4.52 15.04 8.77
C ALA A 186 3.31 14.08 8.74
N HIS A 187 3.06 13.44 7.59
CA HIS A 187 2.01 12.43 7.47
C HIS A 187 2.31 11.20 8.33
N GLU A 188 3.54 10.69 8.31
CA GLU A 188 3.95 9.55 9.14
C GLU A 188 3.79 9.85 10.64
N GLN A 189 4.11 11.07 11.06
CA GLN A 189 3.92 11.51 12.45
C GLN A 189 2.43 11.60 12.82
N LYS A 190 1.63 12.28 11.99
CA LYS A 190 0.19 12.49 12.26
C LYS A 190 -0.59 11.17 12.18
N CYS A 191 -0.33 10.38 11.15
CA CYS A 191 -1.07 9.14 10.83
C CYS A 191 -0.31 7.88 11.28
N ALA A 192 0.47 7.95 12.37
CA ALA A 192 1.21 6.79 12.87
C ALA A 192 0.27 5.65 13.26
N TYR A 193 0.57 4.43 12.84
CA TYR A 193 -0.23 3.26 13.21
C TYR A 193 -0.25 3.01 14.72
N ALA A 194 0.80 3.36 15.45
CA ALA A 194 0.82 3.28 16.91
C ALA A 194 -0.24 4.17 17.56
N THR A 195 -0.46 5.38 17.02
CA THR A 195 -1.52 6.29 17.49
C THR A 195 -2.90 5.71 17.17
N LEU A 196 -3.08 5.20 15.94
CA LEU A 196 -4.34 4.58 15.54
C LEU A 196 -4.65 3.34 16.38
N GLU A 197 -3.67 2.46 16.62
CA GLU A 197 -3.82 1.27 17.45
C GLU A 197 -4.20 1.64 18.90
N SER A 198 -3.54 2.65 19.46
CA SER A 198 -3.85 3.14 20.81
C SER A 198 -5.30 3.64 20.90
N ALA A 199 -5.73 4.45 19.92
CA ALA A 199 -7.11 4.96 19.89
C ALA A 199 -8.12 3.80 19.72
N VAL A 200 -7.85 2.83 18.84
CA VAL A 200 -8.73 1.66 18.65
C VAL A 200 -8.84 0.82 19.93
N LYS A 201 -7.76 0.64 20.69
CA LYS A 201 -7.81 -0.05 22.00
C LYS A 201 -8.71 0.69 22.99
N GLN A 202 -8.68 2.02 22.98
CA GLN A 202 -9.51 2.86 23.86
C GLN A 202 -11.01 2.85 23.48
N LEU A 203 -11.38 2.48 22.24
CA LEU A 203 -12.80 2.33 21.85
C LEU A 203 -13.56 1.32 22.73
N ARG A 204 -12.87 0.38 23.35
CA ARG A 204 -13.44 -0.61 24.28
C ARG A 204 -13.45 -0.15 25.74
N GLY A 205 -12.91 1.03 26.01
CA GLY A 205 -12.78 1.60 27.36
C GLY A 205 -13.87 2.62 27.69
N PRO A 206 -13.78 3.23 28.89
CA PRO A 206 -14.76 4.22 29.37
C PRO A 206 -14.72 5.53 28.56
N ASP A 207 -13.60 5.90 27.99
CA ASP A 207 -13.44 7.09 27.13
C ASP A 207 -13.54 6.75 25.63
N SER A 208 -14.59 6.03 25.28
CA SER A 208 -14.80 5.62 23.88
C SER A 208 -15.09 6.80 22.94
N HIS A 209 -15.69 7.89 23.45
CA HIS A 209 -16.03 9.07 22.62
C HIS A 209 -14.78 9.78 22.10
N GLY A 210 -13.82 10.12 22.97
CA GLY A 210 -12.56 10.75 22.55
C GLY A 210 -11.72 9.84 21.64
N ALA A 211 -11.79 8.52 21.85
CA ALA A 211 -11.15 7.56 20.98
C ALA A 211 -11.76 7.52 19.58
N VAL A 212 -13.10 7.58 19.46
CA VAL A 212 -13.79 7.69 18.15
C VAL A 212 -13.36 8.95 17.42
N GLU A 213 -13.36 10.10 18.10
CA GLU A 213 -12.92 11.37 17.51
C GLU A 213 -11.50 11.28 17.00
N THR A 214 -10.58 10.71 17.79
CA THR A 214 -9.18 10.54 17.37
C THR A 214 -9.06 9.69 16.10
N VAL A 215 -9.76 8.56 16.03
CA VAL A 215 -9.74 7.69 14.85
C VAL A 215 -10.29 8.43 13.63
N LEU A 216 -11.42 9.13 13.79
CA LEU A 216 -12.04 9.88 12.69
C LEU A 216 -11.15 11.02 12.19
N ASP A 217 -10.48 11.75 13.09
CA ASP A 217 -9.54 12.82 12.75
C ASP A 217 -8.36 12.29 11.90
N LEU A 218 -7.80 11.12 12.27
CA LEU A 218 -6.71 10.50 11.51
C LEU A 218 -7.17 10.10 10.11
N LEU A 219 -8.35 9.50 10.00
CA LEU A 219 -8.94 9.09 8.72
C LEU A 219 -9.23 10.29 7.82
N GLN A 220 -9.82 11.34 8.40
CA GLN A 220 -10.14 12.57 7.68
C GLN A 220 -8.88 13.28 7.22
N TYR A 221 -7.85 13.37 8.05
CA TYR A 221 -6.57 13.95 7.69
C TYR A 221 -5.95 13.23 6.48
N ASP A 222 -5.82 11.89 6.53
CA ASP A 222 -5.27 11.09 5.43
C ASP A 222 -6.08 11.27 4.14
N GLN A 223 -7.40 11.29 4.24
CA GLN A 223 -8.28 11.44 3.09
C GLN A 223 -8.22 12.84 2.46
N CYS A 224 -8.26 13.90 3.27
CA CYS A 224 -8.25 15.28 2.77
C CYS A 224 -6.89 15.68 2.20
N MET A 225 -5.80 15.16 2.76
CA MET A 225 -4.44 15.47 2.30
C MET A 225 -4.19 14.98 0.86
N ARG A 226 -4.65 13.80 0.50
CA ARG A 226 -4.34 13.15 -0.80
C ARG A 226 -4.77 13.97 -2.02
N PRO A 227 -6.03 14.48 -2.13
CA PRO A 227 -6.45 15.33 -3.23
C PRO A 227 -5.65 16.64 -3.31
N LEU A 228 -5.30 17.23 -2.16
CA LEU A 228 -4.49 18.46 -2.13
C LEU A 228 -3.10 18.25 -2.73
N LEU A 229 -2.46 17.13 -2.45
CA LEU A 229 -1.15 16.82 -3.02
C LEU A 229 -1.21 16.56 -4.53
N ILE A 230 -2.29 15.94 -5.01
CA ILE A 230 -2.54 15.76 -6.43
C ILE A 230 -2.68 17.14 -7.10
N ASP A 231 -3.46 18.03 -6.50
CA ASP A 231 -3.71 19.37 -7.06
C ASP A 231 -2.49 20.30 -6.95
N LYS A 232 -1.89 20.44 -5.76
CA LYS A 232 -0.83 21.40 -5.47
C LYS A 232 0.56 20.94 -5.93
N LEU A 233 0.89 19.69 -5.69
CA LEU A 233 2.22 19.14 -6.02
C LEU A 233 2.25 18.33 -7.31
N LYS A 234 1.09 18.24 -8.00
CA LYS A 234 0.94 17.47 -9.25
C LYS A 234 1.42 16.00 -9.12
N VAL A 235 1.30 15.44 -7.92
CA VAL A 235 1.59 14.03 -7.69
C VAL A 235 0.58 13.19 -8.47
N PRO A 236 1.01 12.27 -9.34
CA PRO A 236 0.07 11.42 -10.07
C PRO A 236 -0.78 10.59 -9.09
N PRO A 237 -2.11 10.53 -9.27
CA PRO A 237 -3.00 9.79 -8.35
C PRO A 237 -2.56 8.36 -8.08
N ARG A 238 -2.09 7.64 -9.12
CA ARG A 238 -1.59 6.27 -9.01
C ARG A 238 -0.29 6.15 -8.21
N ALA A 239 0.46 7.25 -8.02
CA ALA A 239 1.70 7.25 -7.23
C ALA A 239 1.48 7.60 -5.76
N MET A 240 0.26 7.99 -5.35
CA MET A 240 -0.04 8.39 -3.96
C MET A 240 0.31 7.30 -2.95
N ASP A 241 0.04 6.04 -3.27
CA ASP A 241 0.34 4.93 -2.36
C ASP A 241 1.84 4.65 -2.20
N PHE A 242 2.66 5.06 -3.18
CA PHE A 242 4.10 5.06 -3.01
C PHE A 242 4.54 6.09 -1.97
N TYR A 243 3.99 7.31 -2.00
CA TYR A 243 4.40 8.39 -1.11
C TYR A 243 3.83 8.26 0.31
N PHE A 244 2.57 7.84 0.45
CA PHE A 244 1.82 7.91 1.72
C PHE A 244 1.28 6.56 2.18
N GLY A 245 1.67 5.48 1.53
CA GLY A 245 1.14 4.15 1.81
C GLY A 245 -0.32 4.00 1.39
N ARG A 246 -0.90 2.86 1.69
CA ARG A 246 -2.32 2.60 1.47
C ARG A 246 -3.18 3.54 2.31
N PRO A 247 -4.36 4.01 1.81
CA PRO A 247 -5.24 4.86 2.58
C PRO A 247 -5.60 4.26 3.94
N LEU A 248 -5.61 5.08 5.01
CA LEU A 248 -5.97 4.61 6.35
C LEU A 248 -7.37 3.99 6.39
N ARG A 249 -8.33 4.49 5.58
CA ARG A 249 -9.66 3.88 5.44
C ARG A 249 -9.62 2.42 4.95
N THR A 250 -8.58 2.05 4.20
CA THR A 250 -8.37 0.68 3.74
C THR A 250 -7.67 -0.17 4.79
N THR A 251 -6.65 0.40 5.45
CA THR A 251 -5.80 -0.33 6.39
C THR A 251 -6.41 -0.45 7.78
N ILE A 252 -7.39 0.38 8.15
CA ILE A 252 -8.07 0.30 9.45
C ILE A 252 -8.74 -1.07 9.68
N LYS A 253 -9.02 -1.82 8.61
CA LYS A 253 -9.56 -3.18 8.68
C LYS A 253 -8.66 -4.13 9.46
N MET A 254 -7.35 -3.90 9.50
CA MET A 254 -6.43 -4.71 10.30
C MET A 254 -6.68 -4.60 11.81
N PHE A 255 -7.41 -3.56 12.25
CA PHE A 255 -7.85 -3.38 13.63
C PHE A 255 -9.30 -3.84 13.87
N GLY A 256 -9.91 -4.53 12.90
CA GLY A 256 -11.30 -5.01 13.01
C GLY A 256 -12.35 -3.93 12.81
N LEU A 257 -11.98 -2.80 12.18
CA LEU A 257 -12.88 -1.68 11.90
C LEU A 257 -13.05 -1.46 10.41
N SER A 258 -14.20 -0.93 10.03
CA SER A 258 -14.51 -0.44 8.69
C SER A 258 -15.04 0.98 8.76
N VAL A 259 -14.91 1.71 7.66
CA VAL A 259 -15.38 3.09 7.55
C VAL A 259 -16.42 3.17 6.44
N LYS A 260 -17.57 3.71 6.74
CA LYS A 260 -18.60 4.06 5.74
C LYS A 260 -18.68 5.58 5.64
N GLU A 261 -18.76 6.08 4.41
CA GLU A 261 -19.02 7.49 4.14
C GLU A 261 -20.54 7.75 4.23
N GLN A 262 -20.94 8.74 5.00
CA GLN A 262 -22.32 9.15 5.14
C GLN A 262 -22.39 10.69 4.97
N GLY A 263 -22.63 11.16 3.74
CA GLY A 263 -22.47 12.56 3.38
C GLY A 263 -21.01 13.01 3.56
N ASP A 264 -20.80 14.10 4.28
CA ASP A 264 -19.46 14.64 4.59
C ASP A 264 -18.81 14.03 5.84
N SER A 265 -19.43 13.01 6.42
CA SER A 265 -18.99 12.38 7.67
C SER A 265 -18.58 10.93 7.46
N PHE A 266 -17.72 10.44 8.37
CA PHE A 266 -17.36 9.04 8.47
C PHE A 266 -18.09 8.38 9.62
N VAL A 267 -18.51 7.14 9.41
CA VAL A 267 -19.06 6.27 10.45
C VAL A 267 -18.17 5.05 10.60
N LEU A 268 -17.67 4.82 11.81
CA LEU A 268 -16.94 3.61 12.15
C LEU A 268 -17.93 2.47 12.39
N THR A 269 -17.65 1.33 11.76
CA THR A 269 -18.40 0.09 11.96
C THR A 269 -17.41 -1.05 12.20
N PRO A 270 -17.81 -2.14 12.87
CA PRO A 270 -17.00 -3.35 12.88
C PRO A 270 -16.70 -3.79 11.43
N ALA A 271 -15.49 -4.25 11.19
CA ALA A 271 -15.16 -4.87 9.90
C ALA A 271 -15.98 -6.14 9.75
N GLU A 272 -16.59 -6.32 8.59
CA GLU A 272 -17.22 -7.59 8.24
C GLU A 272 -16.12 -8.66 8.20
N VAL A 273 -16.25 -9.65 9.06
CA VAL A 273 -15.38 -10.83 9.02
C VAL A 273 -15.81 -11.60 7.78
N CYS A 274 -14.98 -11.60 6.73
CA CYS A 274 -15.21 -12.55 5.65
C CYS A 274 -15.21 -13.95 6.27
N PRO A 275 -16.30 -14.72 6.15
CA PRO A 275 -16.29 -16.09 6.63
C PRO A 275 -15.13 -16.81 5.93
N SER A 276 -14.18 -17.28 6.74
CA SER A 276 -13.15 -18.21 6.30
C SER A 276 -13.86 -19.48 5.86
N ASN A 277 -14.03 -19.66 4.54
CA ASN A 277 -14.37 -20.94 3.96
C ASN A 277 -13.13 -21.79 3.81
#